data_2950e203daf0fbdb8e2b4a8897531d0d
#
_entry.id   2950e203daf0fbdb8e2b4a8897531d0d
#
_cell.length_a   1.000
_cell.length_b   1.000
_cell.length_c   1.000
_cell.angle_alpha   90.00
_cell.angle_beta   90.00
_cell.angle_gamma   90.00
#
_symmetry.space_group_name_H-M   'P 1'
#
loop_
_entity.id
_entity.type
_entity.pdbx_description
1 polymer ?
#
loop_
_entity_poly.entity_id
_entity_poly.type
_entity_poly.pdbx_seq_one_letter_code
_entity_poly.pdbx_strand_id
1 'polypeptide(L)'
;MARWDYKKDIDYNAIDMQKVRGDSFLFQLLTIASFIEITSDTYAKNLSEYYDDNPKAVQWLQEDWEKEEIQHGEALKRYVLHVWPEFPWQKAYERFLELYLPLCNTGSFQPTRGLEMLARMIVETGTSTMYRAFEDYAKSLDEPVLAGLTHYIYKDEVNHYSYFDRYFKYYNQSENLGRKEILQVIVQRLKEASSEDIEMGFQSIYEIQNDAVFDRSSYELFKKELNKLAKKHYPYSMAIKMTMQPLNLNKTLETTMVPVIRGAMKVLGI
;
A
#
# COMPACT_ATOMS: atom_id res chain seq x y z
N MET A 1 -5.96 -18.52 5.90
CA MET A 1 -4.69 -19.20 5.52
C MET A 1 -4.15 -18.50 4.30
N ALA A 2 -2.94 -17.97 4.35
CA ALA A 2 -2.32 -17.27 3.22
C ALA A 2 -2.37 -18.15 1.97
N ARG A 3 -2.67 -17.56 0.82
CA ARG A 3 -2.84 -18.27 -0.46
C ARG A 3 -1.51 -18.66 -1.10
N TRP A 4 -0.42 -18.13 -0.60
CA TRP A 4 0.95 -18.36 -1.03
C TRP A 4 1.91 -18.23 0.15
N ASP A 5 3.14 -18.72 -0.02
CA ASP A 5 4.21 -18.67 0.97
C ASP A 5 5.48 -18.17 0.28
N TYR A 6 5.95 -16.97 0.65
CA TYR A 6 7.11 -16.35 0.01
C TYR A 6 8.41 -17.18 0.08
N LYS A 7 8.47 -18.14 1.03
CA LYS A 7 9.62 -19.04 1.17
C LYS A 7 9.62 -20.19 0.18
N LYS A 8 8.43 -20.54 -0.36
CA LYS A 8 8.23 -21.70 -1.23
C LYS A 8 7.87 -21.31 -2.66
N ASP A 9 7.01 -20.26 -2.79
CA ASP A 9 6.41 -19.91 -4.07
C ASP A 9 7.19 -18.85 -4.85
N ILE A 10 8.24 -18.25 -4.22
CA ILE A 10 9.12 -17.28 -4.84
C ILE A 10 10.53 -17.86 -4.94
N ASP A 11 11.01 -18.08 -6.16
CA ASP A 11 12.41 -18.49 -6.41
C ASP A 11 13.32 -17.25 -6.54
N TYR A 12 13.82 -16.77 -5.41
CA TYR A 12 14.75 -15.62 -5.39
C TYR A 12 16.06 -15.88 -6.13
N ASN A 13 16.47 -17.15 -6.34
CA ASN A 13 17.68 -17.46 -7.09
C ASN A 13 17.51 -17.26 -8.61
N ALA A 14 16.27 -17.15 -9.08
CA ALA A 14 15.97 -16.87 -10.48
C ALA A 14 15.97 -15.36 -10.81
N ILE A 15 16.27 -14.48 -9.84
CA ILE A 15 16.37 -13.03 -10.07
C ILE A 15 17.55 -12.73 -11.02
N ASP A 16 17.28 -11.98 -12.08
CA ASP A 16 18.32 -11.49 -12.98
C ASP A 16 19.04 -10.27 -12.38
N MET A 17 20.12 -10.54 -11.66
CA MET A 17 20.92 -9.53 -10.95
C MET A 17 21.46 -8.43 -11.89
N GLN A 18 21.70 -8.76 -13.17
CA GLN A 18 22.23 -7.77 -14.13
C GLN A 18 21.20 -6.70 -14.47
N LYS A 19 19.91 -7.06 -14.40
CA LYS A 19 18.81 -6.12 -14.67
C LYS A 19 18.46 -5.21 -13.51
N VAL A 20 18.64 -5.68 -12.26
CA VAL A 20 18.04 -5.00 -11.09
C VAL A 20 19.07 -4.39 -10.15
N ARG A 21 20.29 -4.96 -10.01
CA ARG A 21 21.24 -4.52 -8.99
C ARG A 21 21.71 -3.07 -9.13
N GLY A 22 21.77 -2.55 -10.35
CA GLY A 22 22.15 -1.17 -10.63
C GLY A 22 21.01 -0.16 -10.53
N ASP A 23 19.79 -0.60 -10.29
CA ASP A 23 18.60 0.27 -10.22
C ASP A 23 18.37 0.79 -8.80
N SER A 24 18.88 2.00 -8.53
CA SER A 24 18.73 2.66 -7.22
C SER A 24 17.28 3.04 -6.91
N PHE A 25 16.47 3.34 -7.93
CA PHE A 25 15.05 3.64 -7.73
C PHE A 25 14.29 2.39 -7.31
N LEU A 26 14.52 1.26 -7.98
CA LEU A 26 13.91 -0.02 -7.62
C LEU A 26 14.30 -0.44 -6.19
N PHE A 27 15.58 -0.30 -5.84
CA PHE A 27 16.08 -0.56 -4.48
C PHE A 27 15.29 0.23 -3.44
N GLN A 28 15.20 1.56 -3.60
CA GLN A 28 14.51 2.44 -2.68
C GLN A 28 13.02 2.10 -2.59
N LEU A 29 12.38 1.90 -3.74
CA LEU A 29 10.96 1.59 -3.84
C LEU A 29 10.58 0.32 -3.07
N LEU A 30 11.30 -0.78 -3.30
CA LEU A 30 11.02 -2.06 -2.64
C LEU A 30 11.39 -2.06 -1.16
N THR A 31 12.44 -1.33 -0.79
CA THR A 31 12.83 -1.20 0.61
C THR A 31 11.80 -0.42 1.40
N ILE A 32 11.32 0.72 0.88
CA ILE A 32 10.23 1.51 1.50
C ILE A 32 8.97 0.66 1.65
N ALA A 33 8.56 -0.02 0.59
CA ALA A 33 7.39 -0.90 0.62
C ALA A 33 7.55 -1.98 1.71
N SER A 34 8.72 -2.61 1.82
CA SER A 34 8.97 -3.62 2.86
C SER A 34 8.86 -3.06 4.29
N PHE A 35 9.26 -1.80 4.52
CA PHE A 35 9.13 -1.17 5.83
C PHE A 35 7.67 -0.94 6.19
N ILE A 36 6.89 -0.39 5.26
CA ILE A 36 5.47 -0.07 5.48
C ILE A 36 4.69 -1.34 5.78
N GLU A 37 4.85 -2.38 4.96
CA GLU A 37 4.14 -3.64 5.09
C GLU A 37 4.45 -4.36 6.42
N ILE A 38 5.72 -4.46 6.82
CA ILE A 38 6.09 -5.12 8.09
C ILE A 38 5.54 -4.39 9.31
N THR A 39 5.31 -3.07 9.21
CA THR A 39 4.80 -2.26 10.34
C THR A 39 3.29 -2.39 10.53
N SER A 40 2.59 -3.14 9.69
CA SER A 40 1.13 -3.36 9.79
C SER A 40 0.68 -4.08 11.06
N ASP A 41 1.57 -4.77 11.78
CA ASP A 41 1.31 -5.35 13.10
C ASP A 41 0.76 -4.30 14.10
N THR A 42 1.34 -3.10 14.09
CA THR A 42 0.90 -1.98 14.94
C THR A 42 -0.52 -1.54 14.58
N TYR A 43 -0.84 -1.49 13.28
CA TYR A 43 -2.21 -1.16 12.83
C TYR A 43 -3.20 -2.27 13.14
N ALA A 44 -2.84 -3.53 12.94
CA ALA A 44 -3.68 -4.68 13.24
C ALA A 44 -4.12 -4.69 14.71
N LYS A 45 -3.20 -4.40 15.62
CA LYS A 45 -3.49 -4.28 17.04
C LYS A 45 -4.49 -3.15 17.31
N ASN A 46 -4.23 -1.94 16.82
CA ASN A 46 -5.10 -0.78 17.02
C ASN A 46 -6.51 -1.00 16.45
N LEU A 47 -6.60 -1.60 15.25
CA LEU A 47 -7.89 -1.95 14.64
C LEU A 47 -8.61 -3.03 15.44
N SER A 48 -7.91 -4.06 15.90
CA SER A 48 -8.49 -5.14 16.73
C SER A 48 -9.08 -4.60 18.04
N GLU A 49 -8.40 -3.66 18.68
CA GLU A 49 -8.91 -2.97 19.87
C GLU A 49 -10.15 -2.11 19.55
N TYR A 50 -10.15 -1.41 18.42
CA TYR A 50 -11.27 -0.57 17.99
C TYR A 50 -12.53 -1.35 17.61
N TYR A 51 -12.37 -2.60 17.10
CA TYR A 51 -13.44 -3.49 16.67
C TYR A 51 -13.74 -4.63 17.65
N ASP A 52 -13.45 -4.45 18.94
CA ASP A 52 -13.63 -5.45 20.01
C ASP A 52 -15.07 -5.97 20.15
N ASP A 53 -16.05 -5.20 19.70
CA ASP A 53 -17.48 -5.59 19.63
C ASP A 53 -17.78 -6.63 18.52
N ASN A 54 -16.84 -6.89 17.61
CA ASN A 54 -17.02 -7.81 16.49
C ASN A 54 -15.91 -8.87 16.43
N PRO A 55 -16.04 -9.98 17.19
CA PRO A 55 -15.01 -11.02 17.25
C PRO A 55 -14.61 -11.60 15.89
N LYS A 56 -15.51 -11.61 14.89
CA LYS A 56 -15.18 -12.09 13.53
C LYS A 56 -14.29 -11.10 12.78
N ALA A 57 -14.51 -9.80 12.97
CA ALA A 57 -13.64 -8.79 12.39
C ALA A 57 -12.25 -8.86 13.03
N VAL A 58 -12.20 -8.95 14.37
CA VAL A 58 -10.93 -9.09 15.12
C VAL A 58 -10.17 -10.34 14.70
N GLN A 59 -10.85 -11.49 14.61
CA GLN A 59 -10.22 -12.73 14.17
C GLN A 59 -9.61 -12.58 12.77
N TRP A 60 -10.36 -12.02 11.82
CA TRP A 60 -9.84 -11.81 10.46
C TRP A 60 -8.64 -10.84 10.44
N LEU A 61 -8.71 -9.73 11.20
CA LEU A 61 -7.61 -8.76 11.30
C LEU A 61 -6.32 -9.41 11.80
N GLN A 62 -6.40 -10.26 12.84
CA GLN A 62 -5.22 -10.86 13.50
C GLN A 62 -4.75 -12.15 12.82
N GLU A 63 -5.64 -12.98 12.30
CA GLU A 63 -5.28 -14.31 11.81
C GLU A 63 -5.06 -14.38 10.30
N ASP A 64 -5.64 -13.45 9.55
CA ASP A 64 -5.50 -13.40 8.10
C ASP A 64 -4.77 -12.11 7.67
N TRP A 65 -5.38 -10.95 7.85
CA TRP A 65 -4.87 -9.67 7.33
C TRP A 65 -3.46 -9.33 7.83
N GLU A 66 -3.24 -9.26 9.13
CA GLU A 66 -1.92 -8.96 9.72
C GLU A 66 -0.83 -9.91 9.23
N LYS A 67 -1.15 -11.21 9.14
CA LYS A 67 -0.16 -12.20 8.69
C LYS A 67 0.17 -12.09 7.21
N GLU A 68 -0.82 -11.73 6.40
CA GLU A 68 -0.61 -11.50 4.97
C GLU A 68 0.22 -10.23 4.74
N GLU A 69 -0.06 -9.12 5.45
CA GLU A 69 0.75 -7.89 5.41
C GLU A 69 2.21 -8.13 5.80
N ILE A 70 2.43 -8.78 6.95
CA ILE A 70 3.79 -9.14 7.39
C ILE A 70 4.48 -10.02 6.36
N GLN A 71 3.77 -10.96 5.73
CA GLN A 71 4.31 -11.78 4.65
C GLN A 71 4.71 -10.95 3.44
N HIS A 72 3.91 -9.94 3.05
CA HIS A 72 4.23 -9.02 1.98
C HIS A 72 5.58 -8.32 2.24
N GLY A 73 5.70 -7.73 3.42
CA GLY A 73 6.92 -7.04 3.82
C GLY A 73 8.14 -7.95 3.92
N GLU A 74 8.01 -9.15 4.50
CA GLU A 74 9.10 -10.12 4.58
C GLU A 74 9.52 -10.65 3.19
N ALA A 75 8.58 -10.80 2.28
CA ALA A 75 8.87 -11.19 0.90
C ALA A 75 9.66 -10.11 0.15
N LEU A 76 9.25 -8.85 0.29
CA LEU A 76 9.95 -7.69 -0.28
C LEU A 76 11.34 -7.51 0.34
N LYS A 77 11.45 -7.57 1.67
CA LYS A 77 12.73 -7.55 2.40
C LYS A 77 13.68 -8.64 1.90
N ARG A 78 13.18 -9.85 1.72
CA ARG A 78 13.99 -10.95 1.20
C ARG A 78 14.47 -10.67 -0.22
N TYR A 79 13.63 -10.10 -1.08
CA TYR A 79 14.03 -9.66 -2.41
C TYR A 79 15.15 -8.60 -2.32
N VAL A 80 14.96 -7.57 -1.51
CA VAL A 80 15.95 -6.51 -1.30
C VAL A 80 17.28 -7.08 -0.82
N LEU A 81 17.29 -7.91 0.21
CA LEU A 81 18.51 -8.47 0.77
C LEU A 81 19.16 -9.52 -0.14
N HIS A 82 18.40 -10.13 -1.04
CA HIS A 82 18.98 -11.00 -2.06
C HIS A 82 19.74 -10.21 -3.14
N VAL A 83 19.18 -9.09 -3.57
CA VAL A 83 19.78 -8.24 -4.62
C VAL A 83 20.88 -7.31 -4.05
N TRP A 84 20.65 -6.73 -2.86
CA TRP A 84 21.55 -5.78 -2.18
C TRP A 84 21.92 -6.26 -0.76
N PRO A 85 22.67 -7.38 -0.65
CA PRO A 85 23.00 -8.01 0.64
C PRO A 85 23.88 -7.13 1.54
N GLU A 86 24.54 -6.13 0.99
CA GLU A 86 25.36 -5.15 1.73
C GLU A 86 24.53 -4.08 2.45
N PHE A 87 23.24 -3.94 2.11
CA PHE A 87 22.40 -2.91 2.72
C PHE A 87 21.99 -3.31 4.16
N PRO A 88 22.27 -2.48 5.15
CA PRO A 88 21.94 -2.76 6.54
C PRO A 88 20.44 -2.52 6.82
N TRP A 89 19.59 -3.34 6.19
CA TRP A 89 18.13 -3.22 6.18
C TRP A 89 17.55 -3.02 7.59
N GLN A 90 18.04 -3.79 8.56
CA GLN A 90 17.53 -3.72 9.94
C GLN A 90 17.73 -2.34 10.57
N LYS A 91 18.92 -1.73 10.39
CA LYS A 91 19.20 -0.39 10.89
C LYS A 91 18.31 0.67 10.25
N ALA A 92 18.10 0.55 8.94
CA ALA A 92 17.24 1.48 8.22
C ALA A 92 15.76 1.32 8.63
N TYR A 93 15.31 0.09 8.90
CA TYR A 93 13.98 -0.19 9.42
C TYR A 93 13.79 0.38 10.84
N GLU A 94 14.75 0.20 11.73
CA GLU A 94 14.72 0.80 13.08
C GLU A 94 14.61 2.33 13.00
N ARG A 95 15.37 2.96 12.08
CA ARG A 95 15.26 4.39 11.83
C ARG A 95 13.89 4.79 11.27
N PHE A 96 13.31 3.98 10.39
CA PHE A 96 11.95 4.19 9.90
C PHE A 96 10.93 4.13 11.04
N LEU A 97 11.02 3.16 11.92
CA LEU A 97 10.13 3.04 13.09
C LEU A 97 10.20 4.25 14.02
N GLU A 98 11.40 4.81 14.25
CA GLU A 98 11.55 6.04 15.06
C GLU A 98 10.75 7.21 14.49
N LEU A 99 10.70 7.34 13.16
CA LEU A 99 9.98 8.41 12.46
C LEU A 99 8.48 8.14 12.37
N TYR A 100 8.11 6.90 12.12
CA TYR A 100 6.77 6.51 11.71
C TYR A 100 5.83 6.16 12.87
N LEU A 101 6.31 5.45 13.90
CA LEU A 101 5.47 5.01 15.03
C LEU A 101 4.76 6.16 15.78
N PRO A 102 5.33 7.37 15.93
CA PRO A 102 4.61 8.49 16.54
C PRO A 102 3.30 8.87 15.81
N LEU A 103 3.17 8.52 14.52
CA LEU A 103 1.98 8.77 13.71
C LEU A 103 0.93 7.65 13.84
N CYS A 104 1.35 6.46 14.29
CA CYS A 104 0.48 5.29 14.43
C CYS A 104 -0.31 5.34 15.74
N ASN A 105 -1.37 6.12 15.78
CA ASN A 105 -2.23 6.21 16.96
C ASN A 105 -3.72 6.13 16.61
N THR A 106 -4.55 5.70 17.58
CA THR A 106 -6.00 5.54 17.41
C THR A 106 -6.76 6.88 17.33
N GLY A 107 -6.13 7.99 17.69
CA GLY A 107 -6.72 9.33 17.60
C GLY A 107 -7.00 9.80 16.17
N SER A 108 -6.42 9.14 15.18
CA SER A 108 -6.64 9.40 13.75
C SER A 108 -7.78 8.57 13.14
N PHE A 109 -8.42 7.68 13.94
CA PHE A 109 -9.52 6.86 13.43
C PHE A 109 -10.75 7.70 13.11
N GLN A 110 -11.54 7.23 12.16
CA GLN A 110 -12.81 7.86 11.79
C GLN A 110 -13.81 7.77 12.96
N PRO A 111 -14.78 8.70 13.03
CA PRO A 111 -15.68 8.80 14.18
C PRO A 111 -16.64 7.61 14.34
N THR A 112 -16.83 6.81 13.32
CA THR A 112 -17.66 5.59 13.39
C THR A 112 -16.95 4.39 12.81
N ARG A 113 -17.36 3.20 13.23
CA ARG A 113 -16.77 1.92 12.76
C ARG A 113 -16.91 1.72 11.25
N GLY A 114 -18.07 2.06 10.70
CA GLY A 114 -18.29 1.99 9.26
C GLY A 114 -17.38 2.94 8.49
N LEU A 115 -17.24 4.18 8.95
CA LEU A 115 -16.34 5.15 8.31
C LEU A 115 -14.87 4.71 8.41
N GLU A 116 -14.45 4.06 9.50
CA GLU A 116 -13.08 3.54 9.61
C GLU A 116 -12.84 2.35 8.66
N MET A 117 -13.81 1.42 8.53
CA MET A 117 -13.74 0.37 7.51
C MET A 117 -13.63 0.96 6.09
N LEU A 118 -14.41 2.01 5.81
CA LEU A 118 -14.31 2.75 4.54
C LEU A 118 -12.91 3.38 4.37
N ALA A 119 -12.36 3.96 5.41
CA ALA A 119 -11.02 4.53 5.37
C ALA A 119 -9.96 3.46 5.00
N ARG A 120 -10.06 2.26 5.58
CA ARG A 120 -9.20 1.13 5.20
C ARG A 120 -9.40 0.71 3.75
N MET A 121 -10.63 0.64 3.25
CA MET A 121 -10.89 0.36 1.83
C MET A 121 -10.13 1.32 0.90
N ILE A 122 -9.99 2.58 1.27
CA ILE A 122 -9.24 3.56 0.45
C ILE A 122 -7.74 3.28 0.52
N VAL A 123 -7.21 2.87 1.68
CA VAL A 123 -5.82 2.41 1.82
C VAL A 123 -5.58 1.20 0.91
N GLU A 124 -6.42 0.16 1.01
CA GLU A 124 -6.30 -1.05 0.19
C GLU A 124 -6.47 -0.78 -1.32
N THR A 125 -7.23 0.26 -1.68
CA THR A 125 -7.27 0.75 -3.06
C THR A 125 -5.91 1.30 -3.50
N GLY A 126 -5.23 2.03 -2.62
CA GLY A 126 -3.90 2.57 -2.85
C GLY A 126 -2.87 1.45 -3.04
N THR A 127 -2.78 0.53 -2.07
CA THR A 127 -1.82 -0.58 -2.08
C THR A 127 -2.06 -1.53 -3.26
N SER A 128 -3.29 -2.00 -3.47
CA SER A 128 -3.61 -2.90 -4.59
C SER A 128 -3.27 -2.29 -5.96
N THR A 129 -3.54 -1.00 -6.16
CA THR A 129 -3.23 -0.32 -7.43
C THR A 129 -1.74 -0.02 -7.58
N MET A 130 -1.04 0.24 -6.48
CA MET A 130 0.40 0.40 -6.46
C MET A 130 1.12 -0.90 -6.81
N TYR A 131 0.77 -2.01 -6.17
CA TYR A 131 1.37 -3.32 -6.49
C TYR A 131 1.02 -3.80 -7.90
N ARG A 132 -0.16 -3.45 -8.40
CA ARG A 132 -0.48 -3.69 -9.80
C ARG A 132 0.41 -2.89 -10.76
N ALA A 133 0.76 -1.65 -10.38
CA ALA A 133 1.71 -0.84 -11.15
C ALA A 133 3.15 -1.39 -11.04
N PHE A 134 3.54 -1.90 -9.86
CA PHE A 134 4.85 -2.54 -9.68
C PHE A 134 4.98 -3.83 -10.49
N GLU A 135 3.92 -4.64 -10.56
CA GLU A 135 3.87 -5.82 -11.43
C GLU A 135 4.12 -5.44 -12.90
N ASP A 136 3.44 -4.41 -13.39
CA ASP A 136 3.59 -3.94 -14.77
C ASP A 136 4.98 -3.32 -15.01
N TYR A 137 5.51 -2.60 -14.03
CA TYR A 137 6.87 -2.08 -14.07
C TYR A 137 7.90 -3.22 -14.12
N ALA A 138 7.80 -4.22 -13.24
CA ALA A 138 8.68 -5.39 -13.23
C ALA A 138 8.66 -6.14 -14.57
N LYS A 139 7.49 -6.30 -15.17
CA LYS A 139 7.34 -6.84 -16.53
C LYS A 139 8.08 -6.01 -17.58
N SER A 140 8.07 -4.68 -17.44
CA SER A 140 8.79 -3.79 -18.36
C SER A 140 10.31 -3.86 -18.22
N LEU A 141 10.81 -4.34 -17.07
CA LEU A 141 12.22 -4.68 -16.82
C LEU A 141 12.58 -6.10 -17.26
N ASP A 142 11.59 -6.88 -17.71
CA ASP A 142 11.72 -8.31 -17.98
C ASP A 142 12.28 -9.06 -16.76
N GLU A 143 11.74 -8.73 -15.56
CA GLU A 143 12.09 -9.37 -14.27
C GLU A 143 10.88 -10.16 -13.75
N PRO A 144 10.80 -11.47 -14.06
CA PRO A 144 9.62 -12.27 -13.78
C PRO A 144 9.43 -12.60 -12.29
N VAL A 145 10.50 -12.64 -11.48
CA VAL A 145 10.39 -12.96 -10.05
C VAL A 145 9.70 -11.82 -9.31
N LEU A 146 10.11 -10.57 -9.57
CA LEU A 146 9.46 -9.39 -9.00
C LEU A 146 8.03 -9.24 -9.51
N ALA A 147 7.80 -9.50 -10.80
CA ALA A 147 6.45 -9.46 -11.36
C ALA A 147 5.53 -10.49 -10.71
N GLY A 148 6.03 -11.68 -10.41
CA GLY A 148 5.30 -12.73 -9.69
C GLY A 148 5.03 -12.35 -8.23
N LEU A 149 6.05 -11.85 -7.52
CA LEU A 149 5.93 -11.40 -6.14
C LEU A 149 4.88 -10.29 -6.00
N THR A 150 4.99 -9.23 -6.79
CA THR A 150 4.06 -8.10 -6.74
C THR A 150 2.65 -8.48 -7.21
N HIS A 151 2.52 -9.49 -8.08
CA HIS A 151 1.23 -10.07 -8.45
C HIS A 151 0.54 -10.77 -7.26
N TYR A 152 1.26 -11.54 -6.46
CA TYR A 152 0.71 -12.18 -5.26
C TYR A 152 0.22 -11.13 -4.27
N ILE A 153 1.07 -10.15 -3.92
CA ILE A 153 0.69 -9.05 -3.03
C ILE A 153 -0.55 -8.32 -3.57
N TYR A 154 -0.53 -7.89 -4.81
CA TYR A 154 -1.68 -7.26 -5.47
C TYR A 154 -3.00 -8.04 -5.29
N LYS A 155 -2.95 -9.36 -5.38
CA LYS A 155 -4.13 -10.22 -5.21
C LYS A 155 -4.66 -10.21 -3.77
N ASP A 156 -3.77 -10.23 -2.81
CA ASP A 156 -4.14 -10.18 -1.40
C ASP A 156 -4.75 -8.82 -1.06
N GLU A 157 -4.16 -7.71 -1.52
CA GLU A 157 -4.69 -6.35 -1.35
C GLU A 157 -6.13 -6.17 -1.88
N VAL A 158 -6.43 -6.79 -3.03
CA VAL A 158 -7.81 -6.80 -3.57
C VAL A 158 -8.75 -7.60 -2.67
N ASN A 159 -8.26 -8.66 -2.01
CA ASN A 159 -9.06 -9.42 -1.05
C ASN A 159 -9.27 -8.63 0.24
N HIS A 160 -8.22 -7.96 0.76
CA HIS A 160 -8.30 -7.07 1.92
C HIS A 160 -9.38 -6.00 1.69
N TYR A 161 -9.33 -5.31 0.55
CA TYR A 161 -10.38 -4.39 0.15
C TYR A 161 -11.78 -5.01 0.23
N SER A 162 -11.94 -6.24 -0.27
CA SER A 162 -13.24 -6.92 -0.29
C SER A 162 -13.74 -7.29 1.11
N TYR A 163 -12.83 -7.59 2.04
CA TYR A 163 -13.17 -7.84 3.44
C TYR A 163 -13.55 -6.54 4.16
N PHE A 164 -12.80 -5.46 3.99
CA PHE A 164 -13.14 -4.15 4.54
C PHE A 164 -14.49 -3.64 3.97
N ASP A 165 -14.78 -3.84 2.68
CA ASP A 165 -16.09 -3.53 2.08
C ASP A 165 -17.25 -4.32 2.74
N ARG A 166 -17.01 -5.60 3.05
CA ARG A 166 -18.00 -6.43 3.76
C ARG A 166 -18.31 -5.86 5.14
N TYR A 167 -17.28 -5.49 5.91
CA TYR A 167 -17.47 -4.93 7.24
C TYR A 167 -18.00 -3.49 7.20
N PHE A 168 -17.60 -2.69 6.23
CA PHE A 168 -18.24 -1.40 5.96
C PHE A 168 -19.74 -1.55 5.77
N LYS A 169 -20.17 -2.44 4.91
CA LYS A 169 -21.58 -2.72 4.67
C LYS A 169 -22.31 -3.22 5.93
N TYR A 170 -21.65 -4.05 6.74
CA TYR A 170 -22.20 -4.53 8.00
C TYR A 170 -22.49 -3.38 8.97
N TYR A 171 -21.51 -2.54 9.25
CA TYR A 171 -21.71 -1.40 10.16
C TYR A 171 -22.67 -0.35 9.58
N ASN A 172 -22.62 -0.13 8.27
CA ASN A 172 -23.47 0.84 7.61
C ASN A 172 -24.98 0.49 7.66
N GLN A 173 -25.35 -0.77 7.95
CA GLN A 173 -26.74 -1.13 8.19
C GLN A 173 -27.36 -0.40 9.38
N SER A 174 -26.58 -0.11 10.42
CA SER A 174 -27.01 0.62 11.61
C SER A 174 -26.64 2.10 11.57
N GLU A 175 -25.51 2.45 10.97
CA GLU A 175 -25.01 3.82 10.90
C GLU A 175 -25.75 4.68 9.87
N ASN A 176 -26.30 4.07 8.82
CA ASN A 176 -27.05 4.75 7.74
C ASN A 176 -26.27 5.91 7.09
N LEU A 177 -24.99 5.71 6.82
CA LEU A 177 -24.10 6.73 6.28
C LEU A 177 -24.57 7.21 4.90
N GLY A 178 -24.67 8.52 4.76
CA GLY A 178 -25.02 9.16 3.49
C GLY A 178 -23.81 9.30 2.55
N ARG A 179 -24.07 9.47 1.26
CA ARG A 179 -23.02 9.67 0.26
C ARG A 179 -22.08 10.84 0.56
N LYS A 180 -22.55 11.86 1.26
CA LYS A 180 -21.73 13.02 1.63
C LYS A 180 -20.66 12.62 2.63
N GLU A 181 -21.01 11.87 3.66
CA GLU A 181 -20.09 11.38 4.69
C GLU A 181 -19.06 10.41 4.08
N ILE A 182 -19.53 9.49 3.24
CA ILE A 182 -18.65 8.57 2.49
C ILE A 182 -17.66 9.36 1.63
N LEU A 183 -18.14 10.36 0.88
CA LEU A 183 -17.27 11.17 0.01
C LEU A 183 -16.26 12.00 0.83
N GLN A 184 -16.63 12.47 2.01
CA GLN A 184 -15.72 13.21 2.89
C GLN A 184 -14.54 12.34 3.32
N VAL A 185 -14.80 11.09 3.75
CA VAL A 185 -13.72 10.15 4.10
C VAL A 185 -12.85 9.81 2.90
N ILE A 186 -13.45 9.55 1.73
CA ILE A 186 -12.69 9.30 0.50
C ILE A 186 -11.74 10.47 0.20
N VAL A 187 -12.25 11.70 0.19
CA VAL A 187 -11.45 12.90 -0.10
C VAL A 187 -10.36 13.12 0.96
N GLN A 188 -10.70 12.90 2.23
CA GLN A 188 -9.73 12.99 3.32
C GLN A 188 -8.59 11.99 3.11
N ARG A 189 -8.89 10.71 2.92
CA ARG A 189 -7.86 9.67 2.72
C ARG A 189 -7.03 9.87 1.46
N LEU A 190 -7.63 10.33 0.36
CA LEU A 190 -6.86 10.66 -0.85
C LEU A 190 -5.90 11.84 -0.64
N LYS A 191 -6.21 12.78 0.25
CA LYS A 191 -5.30 13.87 0.62
C LYS A 191 -4.19 13.39 1.57
N GLU A 192 -4.51 12.50 2.51
CA GLU A 192 -3.57 11.91 3.47
C GLU A 192 -2.66 10.87 2.82
N ALA A 193 -3.08 10.24 1.74
CA ALA A 193 -2.24 9.34 0.92
C ALA A 193 -1.02 10.05 0.27
N SER A 194 -0.77 11.30 0.67
CA SER A 194 0.43 12.04 0.32
C SER A 194 1.61 11.60 1.18
N SER A 195 2.36 10.65 0.70
CA SER A 195 3.83 10.49 0.78
C SER A 195 4.59 10.68 2.11
N GLU A 196 3.98 10.85 3.29
CA GLU A 196 4.77 11.03 4.53
C GLU A 196 5.51 9.75 4.90
N ASP A 197 4.86 8.61 4.84
CA ASP A 197 5.44 7.27 5.04
C ASP A 197 6.53 6.94 4.01
N ILE A 198 6.29 7.28 2.75
CA ILE A 198 7.27 7.13 1.67
C ILE A 198 8.49 8.04 1.91
N GLU A 199 8.26 9.28 2.35
CA GLU A 199 9.35 10.21 2.68
C GLU A 199 10.17 9.71 3.87
N MET A 200 9.53 9.26 4.95
CA MET A 200 10.21 8.68 6.11
C MET A 200 10.99 7.41 5.75
N GLY A 201 10.43 6.57 4.92
CA GLY A 201 11.12 5.39 4.41
C GLY A 201 12.35 5.76 3.58
N PHE A 202 12.22 6.73 2.66
CA PHE A 202 13.34 7.24 1.88
C PHE A 202 14.40 7.88 2.77
N GLN A 203 14.00 8.74 3.71
CA GLN A 203 14.89 9.37 4.68
C GLN A 203 15.70 8.33 5.44
N SER A 204 15.05 7.29 5.94
CA SER A 204 15.69 6.22 6.71
C SER A 204 16.74 5.48 5.89
N ILE A 205 16.44 5.18 4.62
CA ILE A 205 17.39 4.56 3.70
C ILE A 205 18.56 5.51 3.45
N TYR A 206 18.28 6.76 3.14
CA TYR A 206 19.30 7.76 2.80
C TYR A 206 20.29 7.99 3.93
N GLU A 207 19.80 8.22 5.15
CA GLU A 207 20.62 8.47 6.33
C GLU A 207 21.52 7.28 6.67
N ILE A 208 21.01 6.06 6.59
CA ILE A 208 21.78 4.85 6.90
C ILE A 208 22.77 4.47 5.79
N GLN A 209 22.39 4.66 4.53
CA GLN A 209 23.23 4.29 3.39
C GLN A 209 24.41 5.26 3.21
N ASN A 210 24.20 6.55 3.48
CA ASN A 210 25.20 7.60 3.24
C ASN A 210 25.91 8.08 4.51
N ASP A 211 25.50 7.60 5.70
CA ASP A 211 25.96 8.14 6.99
C ASP A 211 25.90 9.68 7.04
N ALA A 212 24.77 10.22 6.57
CA ALA A 212 24.58 11.65 6.33
C ALA A 212 23.16 12.09 6.68
N VAL A 213 23.00 13.38 6.95
CA VAL A 213 21.69 14.01 7.17
C VAL A 213 20.86 13.93 5.88
N PHE A 214 19.56 13.70 6.04
CA PHE A 214 18.59 13.62 4.94
C PHE A 214 18.71 14.79 3.95
N ASP A 215 18.84 14.44 2.67
CA ASP A 215 18.87 15.42 1.57
C ASP A 215 17.55 15.48 0.81
N ARG A 216 16.87 16.60 0.94
CA ARG A 216 15.59 16.85 0.27
C ARG A 216 15.67 16.75 -1.25
N SER A 217 16.80 17.16 -1.84
CA SER A 217 16.97 17.15 -3.29
C SER A 217 17.00 15.71 -3.85
N SER A 218 17.63 14.80 -3.13
CA SER A 218 17.64 13.37 -3.45
C SER A 218 16.25 12.76 -3.38
N TYR A 219 15.44 13.14 -2.40
CA TYR A 219 14.05 12.69 -2.30
C TYR A 219 13.19 13.21 -3.48
N GLU A 220 13.38 14.46 -3.90
CA GLU A 220 12.64 15.00 -5.04
C GLU A 220 13.00 14.28 -6.36
N LEU A 221 14.24 13.78 -6.49
CA LEU A 221 14.61 12.93 -7.63
C LEU A 221 13.87 11.56 -7.56
N PHE A 222 13.86 10.94 -6.40
CA PHE A 222 13.09 9.69 -6.20
C PHE A 222 11.60 9.89 -6.52
N LYS A 223 10.96 10.96 -6.01
CA LYS A 223 9.56 11.30 -6.33
C LYS A 223 9.32 11.48 -7.82
N LYS A 224 10.26 12.07 -8.52
CA LYS A 224 10.15 12.24 -9.98
C LYS A 224 10.10 10.88 -10.70
N GLU A 225 10.92 9.91 -10.28
CA GLU A 225 10.88 8.56 -10.84
C GLU A 225 9.59 7.82 -10.43
N LEU A 226 9.14 7.95 -9.18
CA LEU A 226 7.87 7.41 -8.73
C LEU A 226 6.68 7.96 -9.55
N ASN A 227 6.68 9.26 -9.83
CA ASN A 227 5.67 9.88 -10.68
C ASN A 227 5.73 9.38 -12.14
N LYS A 228 6.92 9.09 -12.67
CA LYS A 228 7.06 8.48 -14.00
C LYS A 228 6.49 7.07 -14.02
N LEU A 229 6.78 6.26 -12.99
CA LEU A 229 6.21 4.94 -12.83
C LEU A 229 4.68 5.01 -12.80
N ALA A 230 4.12 5.88 -11.95
CA ALA A 230 2.68 6.05 -11.82
C ALA A 230 2.05 6.48 -13.16
N LYS A 231 2.59 7.47 -13.84
CA LYS A 231 2.07 7.94 -15.15
C LYS A 231 2.03 6.83 -16.20
N LYS A 232 2.99 5.91 -16.18
CA LYS A 232 3.12 4.85 -17.19
C LYS A 232 2.34 3.59 -16.84
N HIS A 233 2.34 3.18 -15.57
CA HIS A 233 1.93 1.85 -15.14
C HIS A 233 0.69 1.84 -14.22
N TYR A 234 0.29 2.99 -13.65
CA TYR A 234 -0.79 3.03 -12.66
C TYR A 234 -2.16 2.70 -13.28
N PRO A 235 -2.92 1.77 -12.69
CA PRO A 235 -4.20 1.31 -13.22
C PRO A 235 -5.37 2.26 -12.87
N TYR A 236 -5.37 3.49 -13.37
CA TYR A 236 -6.35 4.54 -13.04
C TYR A 236 -7.81 4.06 -13.04
N SER A 237 -8.20 3.25 -14.02
CA SER A 237 -9.59 2.77 -14.11
C SER A 237 -9.97 1.85 -12.95
N MET A 238 -9.01 1.04 -12.45
CA MET A 238 -9.19 0.20 -11.28
C MET A 238 -9.29 1.05 -10.01
N ALA A 239 -8.36 1.98 -9.80
CA ALA A 239 -8.35 2.89 -8.66
C ALA A 239 -9.66 3.66 -8.54
N ILE A 240 -10.12 4.27 -9.64
CA ILE A 240 -11.38 5.04 -9.66
C ILE A 240 -12.57 4.13 -9.30
N LYS A 241 -12.65 2.93 -9.88
CA LYS A 241 -13.76 2.01 -9.59
C LYS A 241 -13.80 1.60 -8.13
N MET A 242 -12.65 1.19 -7.56
CA MET A 242 -12.57 0.79 -6.16
C MET A 242 -12.90 1.95 -5.22
N THR A 243 -12.37 3.15 -5.48
CA THR A 243 -12.66 4.36 -4.70
C THR A 243 -14.14 4.76 -4.75
N MET A 244 -14.79 4.61 -5.91
CA MET A 244 -16.18 5.02 -6.10
C MET A 244 -17.21 3.96 -5.65
N GLN A 245 -16.81 2.71 -5.50
CA GLN A 245 -17.70 1.60 -5.14
C GLN A 245 -18.54 1.85 -3.88
N PRO A 246 -17.99 2.40 -2.77
CA PRO A 246 -18.76 2.66 -1.54
C PRO A 246 -19.91 3.66 -1.72
N LEU A 247 -19.85 4.53 -2.73
CA LEU A 247 -20.90 5.51 -3.02
C LEU A 247 -22.17 4.87 -3.60
N ASN A 248 -22.09 3.62 -3.99
CA ASN A 248 -23.22 2.86 -4.57
C ASN A 248 -23.95 3.68 -5.65
N LEU A 249 -23.19 4.14 -6.64
CA LEU A 249 -23.73 4.90 -7.77
C LEU A 249 -24.46 3.97 -8.71
N ASN A 250 -25.48 4.51 -9.40
CA ASN A 250 -26.11 3.73 -10.46
C ASN A 250 -25.11 3.50 -11.63
N LYS A 251 -25.29 2.38 -12.34
CA LYS A 251 -24.37 1.95 -13.39
C LYS A 251 -24.11 2.99 -14.48
N THR A 252 -25.10 3.83 -14.78
CA THR A 252 -24.98 4.91 -15.77
C THR A 252 -24.03 6.01 -15.28
N LEU A 253 -24.19 6.45 -14.02
CA LEU A 253 -23.29 7.44 -13.42
C LEU A 253 -21.87 6.91 -13.30
N GLU A 254 -21.69 5.67 -12.85
CA GLU A 254 -20.37 5.03 -12.78
C GLU A 254 -19.69 5.01 -14.15
N THR A 255 -20.40 4.54 -15.19
CA THR A 255 -19.86 4.43 -16.54
C THR A 255 -19.48 5.79 -17.14
N THR A 256 -20.20 6.86 -16.80
CA THR A 256 -19.91 8.21 -17.31
C THR A 256 -18.83 8.93 -16.49
N MET A 257 -18.79 8.74 -15.17
CA MET A 257 -17.85 9.42 -14.28
C MET A 257 -16.42 8.87 -14.38
N VAL A 258 -16.25 7.56 -14.50
CA VAL A 258 -14.91 6.94 -14.56
C VAL A 258 -14.02 7.52 -15.67
N PRO A 259 -14.47 7.64 -16.94
CA PRO A 259 -13.67 8.27 -18.00
C PRO A 259 -13.35 9.74 -17.74
N VAL A 260 -14.31 10.50 -17.19
CA VAL A 260 -14.13 11.93 -16.87
C VAL A 260 -13.08 12.11 -15.78
N ILE A 261 -13.21 11.39 -14.67
CA ILE A 261 -12.24 11.44 -13.57
C ILE A 261 -10.85 11.01 -14.05
N ARG A 262 -10.76 9.92 -14.81
CA ARG A 262 -9.50 9.48 -15.42
C ARG A 262 -8.86 10.54 -16.31
N GLY A 263 -9.66 11.23 -17.11
CA GLY A 263 -9.19 12.33 -17.94
C GLY A 263 -8.64 13.48 -17.11
N ALA A 264 -9.35 13.89 -16.05
CA ALA A 264 -8.92 14.93 -15.13
C ALA A 264 -7.62 14.56 -14.40
N MET A 265 -7.51 13.34 -13.87
CA MET A 265 -6.29 12.85 -13.21
C MET A 265 -5.07 12.89 -14.11
N LYS A 266 -5.22 12.45 -15.36
CA LYS A 266 -4.14 12.53 -16.36
C LYS A 266 -3.70 13.96 -16.69
N VAL A 267 -4.63 14.91 -16.75
CA VAL A 267 -4.32 16.32 -16.98
C VAL A 267 -3.61 16.95 -15.79
N LEU A 268 -4.01 16.58 -14.56
CA LEU A 268 -3.41 17.07 -13.32
C LEU A 268 -2.08 16.38 -13.00
N GLY A 269 -1.73 15.32 -13.73
CA GLY A 269 -0.50 14.57 -13.52
C GLY A 269 -0.50 13.71 -12.26
N ILE A 270 -1.72 13.34 -11.83
CA ILE A 270 -1.98 12.47 -10.69
C ILE A 270 -2.26 11.06 -11.23
#